data_fc48debde49020438a6f48dce7cec7d3
#
_entry.id   fc48debde49020438a6f48dce7cec7d3
#
_cell.length_a   1.000
_cell.length_b   1.000
_cell.length_c   1.000
_cell.angle_alpha   90.00
_cell.angle_beta   90.00
_cell.angle_gamma   90.00
#
_symmetry.space_group_name_H-M   'P 1'
#
loop_
_entity.id
_entity.type
_entity.pdbx_description
1 polymer ?
#
loop_
_entity_poly.entity_id
_entity_poly.type
_entity_poly.pdbx_seq_one_letter_code
_entity_poly.pdbx_strand_id
1 'polypeptide(L)'
;MINLHNLTKEFGTQVAVKDINLDIPSGQLVGLLGPNGAGMSTTIKMLTGMLLPTSGTAEVGGFDVVQDPLNVKRITGYVPETGAVFEALTGWEYLHLVAALYHIAENEASERIARFGQFFDLTPDTLQDKQLSAYSKGMRQKVVITAALLHNPKVVFLDEPLNGLDANAALSLKTLITSLAREGKTIVYCSHILDVVERICERVIIIHEGSIVADGTVPQLLEQTGQKSLEQVFNKLTATENLLARAEEFARALRS
;
A
#
# COMPACT_ATOMS: atom_id res chain seq x y z
N MET A 1 3.23 -1.66 -16.79
CA MET A 1 3.87 -0.73 -15.83
C MET A 1 4.57 -1.48 -14.70
N ILE A 2 3.94 -2.51 -14.17
CA ILE A 2 4.54 -3.44 -13.19
C ILE A 2 4.43 -4.83 -13.79
N ASN A 3 5.55 -5.55 -13.94
CA ASN A 3 5.58 -6.89 -14.52
C ASN A 3 6.34 -7.83 -13.59
N LEU A 4 5.74 -8.95 -13.25
CA LEU A 4 6.33 -9.99 -12.41
C LEU A 4 6.32 -11.31 -13.17
N HIS A 5 7.44 -12.02 -13.16
CA HIS A 5 7.58 -13.34 -13.76
C HIS A 5 8.15 -14.33 -12.75
N ASN A 6 7.33 -15.30 -12.36
CA ASN A 6 7.66 -16.37 -11.41
C ASN A 6 8.33 -15.83 -10.13
N LEU A 7 7.86 -14.65 -9.67
CA LEU A 7 8.46 -13.95 -8.53
C LEU A 7 8.28 -14.77 -7.26
N THR A 8 9.39 -15.10 -6.60
CA THR A 8 9.40 -15.96 -5.41
C THR A 8 10.27 -15.35 -4.32
N LYS A 9 9.81 -15.46 -3.08
CA LYS A 9 10.57 -15.09 -1.87
C LYS A 9 10.49 -16.14 -0.80
N GLU A 10 11.64 -16.60 -0.39
CA GLU A 10 11.81 -17.56 0.70
C GLU A 10 12.62 -16.93 1.84
N PHE A 11 12.26 -17.25 3.07
CA PHE A 11 12.98 -16.92 4.29
C PHE A 11 13.31 -18.25 5.01
N GLY A 12 14.52 -18.77 4.80
CA GLY A 12 14.87 -20.11 5.26
C GLY A 12 13.97 -21.17 4.64
N THR A 13 13.18 -21.86 5.45
CA THR A 13 12.22 -22.89 5.00
C THR A 13 10.82 -22.35 4.70
N GLN A 14 10.56 -21.08 5.01
CA GLN A 14 9.26 -20.46 4.80
C GLN A 14 9.19 -19.77 3.44
N VAL A 15 8.26 -20.17 2.59
CA VAL A 15 7.94 -19.51 1.31
C VAL A 15 6.90 -18.43 1.59
N ALA A 16 7.31 -17.16 1.47
CA ALA A 16 6.43 -16.01 1.72
C ALA A 16 5.72 -15.53 0.45
N VAL A 17 6.35 -15.72 -0.72
CA VAL A 17 5.80 -15.41 -2.05
C VAL A 17 6.22 -16.53 -2.97
N LYS A 18 5.27 -17.10 -3.74
CA LYS A 18 5.45 -18.29 -4.55
C LYS A 18 4.97 -18.08 -5.97
N ASP A 19 5.90 -18.08 -6.93
CA ASP A 19 5.65 -18.08 -8.37
C ASP A 19 4.62 -17.03 -8.85
N ILE A 20 4.68 -15.81 -8.30
CA ILE A 20 3.74 -14.76 -8.71
C ILE A 20 4.07 -14.29 -10.12
N ASN A 21 3.08 -14.40 -11.00
CA ASN A 21 3.05 -13.83 -12.34
C ASN A 21 1.94 -12.78 -12.38
N LEU A 22 2.30 -11.54 -12.71
CA LEU A 22 1.37 -10.41 -12.67
C LEU A 22 1.81 -9.32 -13.64
N ASP A 23 0.83 -8.77 -14.36
CA ASP A 23 1.00 -7.57 -15.17
C ASP A 23 -0.01 -6.51 -14.71
N ILE A 24 0.49 -5.31 -14.36
CA ILE A 24 -0.34 -4.14 -14.03
C ILE A 24 -0.03 -3.05 -15.05
N PRO A 25 -0.98 -2.71 -15.94
CA PRO A 25 -0.85 -1.62 -16.89
C PRO A 25 -0.62 -0.26 -16.23
N SER A 26 -0.13 0.70 -17.00
CA SER A 26 0.00 2.09 -16.57
C SER A 26 -1.36 2.71 -16.28
N GLY A 27 -1.46 3.53 -15.24
CA GLY A 27 -2.68 4.28 -14.92
C GLY A 27 -3.76 3.47 -14.20
N GLN A 28 -3.49 2.24 -13.78
CA GLN A 28 -4.47 1.39 -13.12
C GLN A 28 -4.40 1.54 -11.58
N LEU A 29 -5.56 1.64 -10.95
CA LEU A 29 -5.72 1.52 -9.49
C LEU A 29 -6.13 0.09 -9.14
N VAL A 30 -5.18 -0.65 -8.56
CA VAL A 30 -5.35 -2.07 -8.24
C VAL A 30 -5.39 -2.27 -6.74
N GLY A 31 -6.39 -3.01 -6.27
CA GLY A 31 -6.48 -3.51 -4.90
C GLY A 31 -5.70 -4.82 -4.75
N LEU A 32 -4.78 -4.87 -3.79
CA LEU A 32 -4.08 -6.10 -3.42
C LEU A 32 -4.59 -6.55 -2.05
N LEU A 33 -5.26 -7.69 -2.02
CA LEU A 33 -5.92 -8.25 -0.84
C LEU A 33 -5.28 -9.55 -0.41
N GLY A 34 -5.33 -9.84 0.87
CA GLY A 34 -4.89 -11.12 1.43
C GLY A 34 -5.01 -11.13 2.96
N PRO A 35 -5.10 -12.29 3.59
CA PRO A 35 -5.00 -12.39 5.04
C PRO A 35 -3.60 -12.02 5.54
N ASN A 36 -3.47 -11.77 6.83
CA ASN A 36 -2.17 -11.52 7.46
C ASN A 36 -1.20 -12.65 7.14
N GLY A 37 0.00 -12.30 6.69
CA GLY A 37 1.01 -13.27 6.28
C GLY A 37 0.84 -13.84 4.87
N ALA A 38 -0.14 -13.39 4.08
CA ALA A 38 -0.34 -13.86 2.71
C ALA A 38 0.79 -13.54 1.73
N GLY A 39 1.72 -12.64 2.09
CA GLY A 39 2.85 -12.25 1.24
C GLY A 39 2.72 -10.85 0.61
N MET A 40 1.64 -10.10 0.85
CA MET A 40 1.40 -8.78 0.25
C MET A 40 2.54 -7.79 0.51
N SER A 41 2.84 -7.49 1.77
CA SER A 41 3.92 -6.54 2.12
C SER A 41 5.30 -7.03 1.66
N THR A 42 5.53 -8.35 1.61
CA THR A 42 6.76 -8.95 1.05
C THR A 42 6.85 -8.66 -0.44
N THR A 43 5.76 -8.84 -1.18
CA THR A 43 5.69 -8.52 -2.61
C THR A 43 5.97 -7.05 -2.86
N ILE A 44 5.32 -6.12 -2.11
CA ILE A 44 5.59 -4.69 -2.25
C ILE A 44 7.05 -4.34 -1.96
N LYS A 45 7.65 -4.91 -0.91
CA LYS A 45 9.07 -4.66 -0.60
C LYS A 45 10.01 -5.12 -1.70
N MET A 46 9.69 -6.20 -2.41
CA MET A 46 10.44 -6.59 -3.61
C MET A 46 10.24 -5.59 -4.76
N LEU A 47 9.00 -5.18 -5.02
CA LEU A 47 8.68 -4.21 -6.08
C LEU A 47 9.28 -2.81 -5.85
N THR A 48 9.51 -2.43 -4.60
CA THR A 48 10.17 -1.16 -4.23
C THR A 48 11.69 -1.25 -4.14
N GLY A 49 12.29 -2.43 -4.45
CA GLY A 49 13.72 -2.65 -4.35
C GLY A 49 14.26 -2.58 -2.90
N MET A 50 13.39 -2.84 -1.90
CA MET A 50 13.77 -2.93 -0.48
C MET A 50 14.11 -4.35 -0.05
N LEU A 51 13.68 -5.34 -0.82
CA LEU A 51 13.91 -6.75 -0.56
C LEU A 51 14.25 -7.46 -1.88
N LEU A 52 15.32 -8.25 -1.88
CA LEU A 52 15.69 -9.03 -3.06
C LEU A 52 14.80 -10.28 -3.15
N PRO A 53 14.28 -10.62 -4.34
CA PRO A 53 13.62 -11.89 -4.58
C PRO A 53 14.61 -13.07 -4.42
N THR A 54 14.10 -14.25 -4.11
CA THR A 54 14.88 -15.49 -4.11
C THR A 54 15.05 -16.02 -5.53
N SER A 55 13.98 -15.91 -6.33
CA SER A 55 14.00 -16.25 -7.77
C SER A 55 12.91 -15.47 -8.52
N GLY A 56 12.91 -15.59 -9.84
CA GLY A 56 12.02 -14.82 -10.71
C GLY A 56 12.53 -13.40 -10.94
N THR A 57 11.74 -12.60 -11.65
CA THR A 57 12.06 -11.21 -11.99
C THR A 57 10.87 -10.29 -11.72
N ALA A 58 11.16 -9.03 -11.45
CA ALA A 58 10.15 -7.98 -11.36
C ALA A 58 10.66 -6.69 -11.98
N GLU A 59 9.80 -6.03 -12.74
CA GLU A 59 10.05 -4.72 -13.34
C GLU A 59 8.99 -3.72 -12.90
N VAL A 60 9.42 -2.49 -12.59
CA VAL A 60 8.56 -1.36 -12.27
C VAL A 60 8.94 -0.17 -13.14
N GLY A 61 8.01 0.27 -14.00
CA GLY A 61 8.25 1.37 -14.92
C GLY A 61 9.32 1.11 -15.97
N GLY A 62 9.58 -0.17 -16.30
CA GLY A 62 10.63 -0.61 -17.21
C GLY A 62 12.01 -0.74 -16.56
N PHE A 63 12.12 -0.63 -15.23
CA PHE A 63 13.34 -0.83 -14.47
C PHE A 63 13.27 -2.15 -13.70
N ASP A 64 14.29 -3.00 -13.82
CA ASP A 64 14.42 -4.21 -13.02
C ASP A 64 14.69 -3.86 -11.54
N VAL A 65 13.93 -4.47 -10.62
CA VAL A 65 14.00 -4.13 -9.19
C VAL A 65 15.32 -4.55 -8.54
N VAL A 66 16.08 -5.46 -9.14
CA VAL A 66 17.38 -5.97 -8.66
C VAL A 66 18.53 -5.24 -9.31
N GLN A 67 18.47 -5.05 -10.65
CA GLN A 67 19.56 -4.47 -11.43
C GLN A 67 19.56 -2.94 -11.37
N ASP A 68 18.37 -2.32 -11.23
CA ASP A 68 18.22 -0.86 -11.26
C ASP A 68 17.34 -0.30 -10.12
N PRO A 69 17.62 -0.66 -8.86
CA PRO A 69 16.78 -0.33 -7.71
C PRO A 69 16.69 1.20 -7.45
N LEU A 70 17.70 1.96 -7.87
CA LEU A 70 17.68 3.43 -7.67
C LEU A 70 16.67 4.10 -8.60
N ASN A 71 16.57 3.67 -9.86
CA ASN A 71 15.56 4.21 -10.76
C ASN A 71 14.16 3.73 -10.38
N VAL A 72 14.01 2.50 -9.91
CA VAL A 72 12.74 2.05 -9.30
C VAL A 72 12.33 2.99 -8.17
N LYS A 73 13.22 3.29 -7.21
CA LYS A 73 12.93 4.21 -6.08
C LYS A 73 12.60 5.63 -6.55
N ARG A 74 13.25 6.13 -7.59
CA ARG A 74 12.98 7.48 -8.13
C ARG A 74 11.58 7.65 -8.68
N ILE A 75 11.00 6.59 -9.23
CA ILE A 75 9.67 6.64 -9.84
C ILE A 75 8.56 6.08 -8.94
N THR A 76 8.90 5.55 -7.77
CA THR A 76 7.94 4.94 -6.85
C THR A 76 7.79 5.74 -5.57
N GLY A 77 6.55 5.86 -5.10
CA GLY A 77 6.22 6.28 -3.75
C GLY A 77 5.74 5.08 -2.93
N TYR A 78 6.20 4.94 -1.71
CA TYR A 78 5.79 3.84 -0.84
C TYR A 78 5.34 4.34 0.52
N VAL A 79 4.11 4.00 0.90
CA VAL A 79 3.55 4.20 2.23
C VAL A 79 3.50 2.83 2.91
N PRO A 80 4.38 2.54 3.88
CA PRO A 80 4.38 1.29 4.61
C PRO A 80 3.26 1.25 5.66
N GLU A 81 2.83 0.05 6.05
CA GLU A 81 1.85 -0.18 7.13
C GLU A 81 2.29 0.47 8.46
N THR A 82 3.57 0.34 8.79
CA THR A 82 4.19 0.99 9.93
C THR A 82 5.11 2.10 9.43
N GLY A 83 4.61 3.34 9.45
CA GLY A 83 5.37 4.49 9.02
C GLY A 83 6.50 4.84 10.00
N ALA A 84 7.68 4.27 9.79
CA ALA A 84 8.88 4.69 10.50
C ALA A 84 9.32 6.06 9.99
N VAL A 85 9.51 7.01 10.91
CA VAL A 85 10.00 8.36 10.65
C VAL A 85 11.17 8.67 11.58
N PHE A 86 11.99 9.65 11.24
CA PHE A 86 13.02 10.15 12.14
C PHE A 86 12.37 11.00 13.24
N GLU A 87 12.05 10.38 14.37
CA GLU A 87 11.25 10.97 15.44
C GLU A 87 11.84 12.27 16.06
N ALA A 88 13.16 12.45 15.97
CA ALA A 88 13.86 13.65 16.43
C ALA A 88 13.67 14.87 15.53
N LEU A 89 13.26 14.68 14.29
CA LEU A 89 13.01 15.77 13.34
C LEU A 89 11.59 16.31 13.50
N THR A 90 11.41 17.58 13.11
CA THR A 90 10.08 18.14 12.87
C THR A 90 9.51 17.57 11.57
N GLY A 91 8.20 17.72 11.34
CA GLY A 91 7.58 17.33 10.09
C GLY A 91 8.17 18.07 8.89
N TRP A 92 8.48 19.35 9.08
CA TRP A 92 9.12 20.21 8.07
C TRP A 92 10.51 19.71 7.72
N GLU A 93 11.37 19.50 8.71
CA GLU A 93 12.74 19.01 8.51
C GLU A 93 12.77 17.63 7.83
N TYR A 94 11.90 16.72 8.26
CA TYR A 94 11.80 15.40 7.66
C TYR A 94 11.38 15.46 6.19
N LEU A 95 10.37 16.25 5.84
CA LEU A 95 9.90 16.39 4.46
C LEU A 95 10.94 17.09 3.58
N HIS A 96 11.67 18.09 4.10
CA HIS A 96 12.80 18.71 3.38
C HIS A 96 13.97 17.73 3.17
N LEU A 97 14.27 16.88 4.16
CA LEU A 97 15.26 15.80 3.99
C LEU A 97 14.85 14.85 2.86
N VAL A 98 13.57 14.43 2.82
CA VAL A 98 13.05 13.59 1.72
C VAL A 98 13.14 14.32 0.39
N ALA A 99 12.74 15.59 0.32
CA ALA A 99 12.84 16.40 -0.90
C ALA A 99 14.28 16.48 -1.43
N ALA A 100 15.25 16.68 -0.54
CA ALA A 100 16.68 16.74 -0.90
C ALA A 100 17.17 15.40 -1.49
N LEU A 101 16.74 14.26 -0.93
CA LEU A 101 17.09 12.93 -1.46
C LEU A 101 16.56 12.69 -2.89
N TYR A 102 15.44 13.32 -3.23
CA TYR A 102 14.86 13.30 -4.58
C TYR A 102 15.27 14.47 -5.46
N HIS A 103 16.25 15.30 -5.01
CA HIS A 103 16.76 16.47 -5.73
C HIS A 103 15.68 17.51 -6.09
N ILE A 104 14.67 17.68 -5.25
CA ILE A 104 13.65 18.71 -5.40
C ILE A 104 14.23 20.03 -4.88
N ALA A 105 14.11 21.11 -5.67
CA ALA A 105 14.58 22.41 -5.25
C ALA A 105 13.87 22.91 -3.98
N GLU A 106 14.57 23.60 -3.09
CA GLU A 106 14.07 23.98 -1.76
C GLU A 106 12.77 24.79 -1.81
N ASN A 107 12.67 25.75 -2.72
CA ASN A 107 11.45 26.54 -2.91
C ASN A 107 10.27 25.69 -3.36
N GLU A 108 10.48 24.76 -4.28
CA GLU A 108 9.46 23.81 -4.75
C GLU A 108 9.05 22.82 -3.65
N ALA A 109 10.01 22.34 -2.87
CA ALA A 109 9.75 21.47 -1.71
C ALA A 109 8.89 22.19 -0.69
N SER A 110 9.24 23.43 -0.32
CA SER A 110 8.49 24.25 0.64
C SER A 110 7.05 24.48 0.20
N GLU A 111 6.84 24.80 -1.10
CA GLU A 111 5.51 24.99 -1.66
C GLU A 111 4.68 23.69 -1.63
N ARG A 112 5.25 22.56 -2.04
CA ARG A 112 4.58 21.27 -2.01
C ARG A 112 4.23 20.84 -0.58
N ILE A 113 5.15 21.00 0.37
CA ILE A 113 4.94 20.67 1.78
C ILE A 113 3.80 21.51 2.36
N ALA A 114 3.77 22.82 2.08
CA ALA A 114 2.70 23.70 2.55
C ALA A 114 1.33 23.29 1.99
N ARG A 115 1.24 22.94 0.71
CA ARG A 115 0.01 22.44 0.07
C ARG A 115 -0.48 21.13 0.68
N PHE A 116 0.43 20.18 0.95
CA PHE A 116 0.09 18.94 1.64
C PHE A 116 -0.32 19.19 3.09
N GLY A 117 0.33 20.14 3.78
CA GLY A 117 -0.08 20.58 5.11
C GLY A 117 -1.54 21.05 5.13
N GLN A 118 -1.90 21.93 4.21
CA GLN A 118 -3.29 22.39 4.05
C GLN A 118 -4.25 21.23 3.73
N PHE A 119 -3.86 20.33 2.84
CA PHE A 119 -4.70 19.20 2.42
C PHE A 119 -5.01 18.23 3.58
N PHE A 120 -4.07 18.03 4.50
CA PHE A 120 -4.20 17.12 5.64
C PHE A 120 -4.48 17.83 6.98
N ASP A 121 -4.77 19.11 6.99
CA ASP A 121 -4.99 19.93 8.19
C ASP A 121 -3.80 19.89 9.17
N LEU A 122 -2.57 19.86 8.64
CA LEU A 122 -1.33 20.03 9.39
C LEU A 122 -0.93 21.50 9.32
N THR A 123 -1.07 22.21 10.45
CA THR A 123 -0.75 23.65 10.51
C THR A 123 0.76 23.88 10.35
N PRO A 124 1.20 25.08 9.87
CA PRO A 124 2.62 25.44 9.82
C PRO A 124 3.34 25.24 11.15
N ASP A 125 2.76 25.69 12.27
CA ASP A 125 3.31 25.51 13.63
C ASP A 125 3.48 24.02 13.98
N THR A 126 2.52 23.18 13.58
CA THR A 126 2.64 21.74 13.78
C THR A 126 3.82 21.16 12.99
N LEU A 127 3.96 21.55 11.74
CA LEU A 127 5.03 21.05 10.87
C LEU A 127 6.41 21.56 11.28
N GLN A 128 6.53 22.82 11.71
CA GLN A 128 7.82 23.48 11.95
C GLN A 128 8.30 23.35 13.39
N ASP A 129 7.39 23.39 14.38
CA ASP A 129 7.78 23.56 15.78
C ASP A 129 7.70 22.27 16.59
N LYS A 130 6.97 21.23 16.07
CA LYS A 130 6.81 19.97 16.79
C LYS A 130 7.61 18.86 16.16
N GLN A 131 8.37 18.15 16.98
CA GLN A 131 9.04 16.91 16.56
C GLN A 131 8.03 15.80 16.25
N LEU A 132 8.37 14.92 15.33
CA LEU A 132 7.55 13.76 14.94
C LEU A 132 7.30 12.78 16.10
N SER A 133 8.18 12.75 17.11
CA SER A 133 7.95 12.01 18.37
C SER A 133 6.70 12.46 19.11
N ALA A 134 6.33 13.74 19.03
CA ALA A 134 5.16 14.32 19.66
C ALA A 134 3.86 14.24 18.81
N TYR A 135 3.95 13.67 17.59
CA TYR A 135 2.79 13.54 16.71
C TYR A 135 1.91 12.34 17.13
N SER A 136 0.61 12.48 16.95
CA SER A 136 -0.29 11.33 16.99
C SER A 136 0.03 10.34 15.85
N LYS A 137 -0.44 9.10 15.96
CA LYS A 137 -0.30 8.10 14.88
C LYS A 137 -0.84 8.63 13.55
N GLY A 138 -2.01 9.27 13.56
CA GLY A 138 -2.62 9.84 12.36
C GLY A 138 -1.83 11.01 11.77
N MET A 139 -1.28 11.88 12.60
CA MET A 139 -0.40 12.97 12.12
C MET A 139 0.87 12.42 11.48
N ARG A 140 1.51 11.42 12.08
CA ARG A 140 2.67 10.74 11.47
C ARG A 140 2.32 10.09 10.14
N GLN A 141 1.16 9.43 10.07
CA GLN A 141 0.69 8.82 8.82
C GLN A 141 0.50 9.86 7.69
N LYS A 142 -0.07 11.03 8.00
CA LYS A 142 -0.19 12.14 7.04
C LYS A 142 1.18 12.59 6.50
N VAL A 143 2.19 12.70 7.37
CA VAL A 143 3.56 13.03 6.98
C VAL A 143 4.19 11.95 6.11
N VAL A 144 4.00 10.67 6.44
CA VAL A 144 4.52 9.53 5.65
C VAL A 144 3.90 9.51 4.25
N ILE A 145 2.57 9.72 4.16
CA ILE A 145 1.88 9.83 2.87
C ILE A 145 2.43 11.00 2.05
N THR A 146 2.62 12.15 2.68
CA THR A 146 3.21 13.33 2.03
C THR A 146 4.60 13.02 1.49
N ALA A 147 5.47 12.42 2.30
CA ALA A 147 6.83 12.03 1.92
C ALA A 147 6.84 11.09 0.69
N ALA A 148 5.94 10.10 0.68
CA ALA A 148 5.82 9.15 -0.42
C ALA A 148 5.35 9.79 -1.75
N LEU A 149 4.62 10.90 -1.68
CA LEU A 149 4.08 11.59 -2.86
C LEU A 149 4.87 12.85 -3.28
N LEU A 150 5.77 13.33 -2.42
CA LEU A 150 6.43 14.63 -2.56
C LEU A 150 7.20 14.78 -3.88
N HIS A 151 7.86 13.72 -4.34
CA HIS A 151 8.64 13.68 -5.58
C HIS A 151 7.81 13.35 -6.82
N ASN A 152 6.47 13.35 -6.72
CA ASN A 152 5.54 13.11 -7.82
C ASN A 152 5.77 11.75 -8.53
N PRO A 153 5.73 10.62 -7.81
CA PRO A 153 6.02 9.30 -8.35
C PRO A 153 5.06 8.89 -9.48
N LYS A 154 5.52 8.01 -10.37
CA LYS A 154 4.69 7.38 -11.42
C LYS A 154 3.89 6.19 -10.88
N VAL A 155 4.47 5.47 -9.92
CA VAL A 155 3.88 4.31 -9.27
C VAL A 155 3.79 4.56 -7.76
N VAL A 156 2.64 4.27 -7.15
CA VAL A 156 2.43 4.44 -5.72
C VAL A 156 2.00 3.12 -5.11
N PHE A 157 2.76 2.67 -4.12
CA PHE A 157 2.42 1.52 -3.29
C PHE A 157 1.90 2.01 -1.94
N LEU A 158 0.71 1.59 -1.56
CA LEU A 158 0.03 2.00 -0.33
C LEU A 158 -0.28 0.74 0.48
N ASP A 159 0.45 0.54 1.57
CA ASP A 159 0.27 -0.61 2.47
C ASP A 159 -0.49 -0.14 3.73
N GLU A 160 -1.77 -0.49 3.82
CA GLU A 160 -2.70 -0.06 4.89
C GLU A 160 -2.71 1.46 5.14
N PRO A 161 -2.84 2.31 4.12
CA PRO A 161 -2.59 3.74 4.25
C PRO A 161 -3.60 4.50 5.12
N LEU A 162 -4.77 3.90 5.39
CA LEU A 162 -5.82 4.51 6.23
C LEU A 162 -5.58 4.30 7.72
N ASN A 163 -4.62 3.46 8.10
CA ASN A 163 -4.35 3.15 9.50
C ASN A 163 -3.99 4.39 10.31
N GLY A 164 -4.81 4.67 11.35
CA GLY A 164 -4.61 5.79 12.26
C GLY A 164 -5.13 7.14 11.76
N LEU A 165 -5.64 7.23 10.52
CA LEU A 165 -6.30 8.44 10.03
C LEU A 165 -7.71 8.59 10.63
N ASP A 166 -8.10 9.82 10.88
CA ASP A 166 -9.49 10.16 11.17
C ASP A 166 -10.38 10.07 9.92
N ALA A 167 -11.68 10.11 10.08
CA ALA A 167 -12.64 9.91 8.98
C ALA A 167 -12.47 10.93 7.84
N ASN A 168 -12.17 12.20 8.17
CA ASN A 168 -11.99 13.25 7.17
C ASN A 168 -10.69 13.04 6.37
N ALA A 169 -9.58 12.76 7.06
CA ALA A 169 -8.30 12.47 6.43
C ALA A 169 -8.37 11.19 5.56
N ALA A 170 -9.09 10.16 6.02
CA ALA A 170 -9.32 8.95 5.25
C ALA A 170 -10.14 9.22 3.98
N LEU A 171 -11.16 10.08 4.05
CA LEU A 171 -11.94 10.50 2.88
C LEU A 171 -11.08 11.31 1.91
N SER A 172 -10.31 12.27 2.42
CA SER A 172 -9.37 13.08 1.63
C SER A 172 -8.36 12.20 0.90
N LEU A 173 -7.76 11.23 1.59
CA LEU A 173 -6.80 10.31 0.98
C LEU A 173 -7.44 9.44 -0.12
N LYS A 174 -8.64 8.88 0.10
CA LYS A 174 -9.35 8.11 -0.94
C LYS A 174 -9.62 8.97 -2.19
N THR A 175 -10.04 10.21 -1.99
CA THR A 175 -10.26 11.16 -3.09
C THR A 175 -8.95 11.46 -3.83
N LEU A 176 -7.85 11.69 -3.11
CA LEU A 176 -6.53 11.92 -3.69
C LEU A 176 -6.05 10.72 -4.51
N ILE A 177 -6.15 9.50 -3.98
CA ILE A 177 -5.77 8.27 -4.68
C ILE A 177 -6.52 8.14 -6.01
N THR A 178 -7.85 8.33 -5.97
CA THR A 178 -8.69 8.25 -7.17
C THR A 178 -8.32 9.33 -8.19
N SER A 179 -8.00 10.54 -7.73
CA SER A 179 -7.56 11.64 -8.61
C SER A 179 -6.22 11.33 -9.27
N LEU A 180 -5.24 10.84 -8.49
CA LEU A 180 -3.93 10.46 -9.00
C LEU A 180 -4.00 9.32 -10.05
N ALA A 181 -4.89 8.34 -9.84
CA ALA A 181 -5.14 7.29 -10.83
C ALA A 181 -5.70 7.86 -12.13
N ARG A 182 -6.67 8.79 -12.06
CA ARG A 182 -7.23 9.49 -13.24
C ARG A 182 -6.18 10.33 -13.98
N GLU A 183 -5.17 10.82 -13.29
CA GLU A 183 -4.01 11.52 -13.86
C GLU A 183 -2.98 10.57 -14.50
N GLY A 184 -3.26 9.26 -14.51
CA GLY A 184 -2.42 8.25 -15.16
C GLY A 184 -1.35 7.63 -14.25
N LYS A 185 -1.37 7.87 -12.94
CA LYS A 185 -0.49 7.17 -12.00
C LYS A 185 -0.96 5.74 -11.75
N THR A 186 -0.01 4.82 -11.67
CA THR A 186 -0.31 3.42 -11.31
C THR A 186 -0.29 3.29 -9.80
N ILE A 187 -1.35 2.74 -9.20
CA ILE A 187 -1.47 2.66 -7.75
C ILE A 187 -1.80 1.23 -7.33
N VAL A 188 -1.00 0.68 -6.42
CA VAL A 188 -1.26 -0.60 -5.75
C VAL A 188 -1.69 -0.27 -4.32
N TYR A 189 -2.94 -0.55 -4.03
CA TYR A 189 -3.59 -0.28 -2.75
C TYR A 189 -3.79 -1.58 -1.98
N CYS A 190 -3.00 -1.78 -0.91
CA CYS A 190 -3.13 -2.94 -0.04
C CYS A 190 -3.95 -2.57 1.18
N SER A 191 -4.98 -3.36 1.46
CA SER A 191 -5.80 -3.20 2.64
C SER A 191 -6.58 -4.47 2.96
N HIS A 192 -6.89 -4.64 4.23
CA HIS A 192 -7.84 -5.65 4.70
C HIS A 192 -9.29 -5.10 4.77
N ILE A 193 -9.49 -3.81 4.47
CA ILE A 193 -10.82 -3.16 4.47
C ILE A 193 -11.45 -3.34 3.08
N LEU A 194 -12.15 -4.43 2.89
CA LEU A 194 -12.71 -4.85 1.59
C LEU A 194 -13.65 -3.81 0.98
N ASP A 195 -14.49 -3.16 1.79
CA ASP A 195 -15.41 -2.11 1.34
C ASP A 195 -14.71 -0.92 0.67
N VAL A 196 -13.51 -0.58 1.13
CA VAL A 196 -12.73 0.50 0.54
C VAL A 196 -12.21 0.06 -0.81
N VAL A 197 -11.61 -1.13 -0.89
CA VAL A 197 -11.06 -1.69 -2.13
C VAL A 197 -12.16 -1.83 -3.19
N GLU A 198 -13.32 -2.37 -2.81
CA GLU A 198 -14.47 -2.53 -3.72
C GLU A 198 -14.95 -1.21 -4.33
N ARG A 199 -14.84 -0.11 -3.57
CA ARG A 199 -15.31 1.21 -4.02
C ARG A 199 -14.33 1.99 -4.88
N ILE A 200 -13.02 1.83 -4.64
CA ILE A 200 -12.01 2.68 -5.30
C ILE A 200 -11.17 1.95 -6.34
N CYS A 201 -11.04 0.62 -6.25
CA CYS A 201 -10.18 -0.15 -7.15
C CYS A 201 -10.95 -0.71 -8.35
N GLU A 202 -10.37 -0.58 -9.54
CA GLU A 202 -10.93 -1.12 -10.78
C GLU A 202 -10.67 -2.61 -10.93
N ARG A 203 -9.57 -3.09 -10.36
CA ARG A 203 -9.11 -4.48 -10.39
C ARG A 203 -8.67 -4.89 -9.01
N VAL A 204 -8.95 -6.13 -8.65
CA VAL A 204 -8.62 -6.72 -7.36
C VAL A 204 -7.82 -7.99 -7.58
N ILE A 205 -6.69 -8.08 -6.87
CA ILE A 205 -5.82 -9.25 -6.83
C ILE A 205 -5.89 -9.79 -5.41
N ILE A 206 -6.19 -11.08 -5.26
CA ILE A 206 -6.21 -11.74 -3.95
C ILE A 206 -5.00 -12.67 -3.86
N ILE A 207 -4.17 -12.46 -2.83
CA ILE A 207 -3.04 -13.32 -2.50
C ILE A 207 -3.40 -14.17 -1.28
N HIS A 208 -3.12 -15.46 -1.36
CA HIS A 208 -3.26 -16.41 -0.26
C HIS A 208 -2.08 -17.38 -0.28
N GLU A 209 -1.47 -17.59 0.89
CA GLU A 209 -0.29 -18.48 1.05
C GLU A 209 0.82 -18.22 0.01
N GLY A 210 1.10 -16.95 -0.23
CA GLY A 210 2.15 -16.49 -1.14
C GLY A 210 1.82 -16.56 -2.63
N SER A 211 0.63 -17.01 -3.03
CA SER A 211 0.23 -17.17 -4.43
C SER A 211 -1.01 -16.32 -4.76
N ILE A 212 -1.14 -15.88 -6.02
CA ILE A 212 -2.37 -15.23 -6.51
C ILE A 212 -3.45 -16.29 -6.66
N VAL A 213 -4.58 -16.10 -5.95
CA VAL A 213 -5.75 -17.01 -6.01
C VAL A 213 -6.92 -16.40 -6.77
N ALA A 214 -6.92 -15.09 -6.98
CA ALA A 214 -7.89 -14.40 -7.84
C ALA A 214 -7.31 -13.11 -8.39
N ASP A 215 -7.72 -12.75 -9.60
CA ASP A 215 -7.33 -11.54 -10.31
C ASP A 215 -8.42 -11.13 -11.30
N GLY A 216 -8.99 -9.95 -11.14
CA GLY A 216 -10.06 -9.45 -12.00
C GLY A 216 -10.76 -8.23 -11.44
N THR A 217 -11.75 -7.72 -12.18
CA THR A 217 -12.67 -6.69 -11.65
C THR A 217 -13.62 -7.31 -10.61
N VAL A 218 -14.16 -6.50 -9.70
CA VAL A 218 -15.13 -7.01 -8.71
C VAL A 218 -16.28 -7.76 -9.35
N PRO A 219 -16.96 -7.26 -10.41
CA PRO A 219 -18.02 -8.02 -11.08
C PRO A 219 -17.54 -9.38 -11.62
N GLN A 220 -16.37 -9.45 -12.24
CA GLN A 220 -15.80 -10.72 -12.73
C GLN A 220 -15.56 -11.73 -11.60
N LEU A 221 -15.01 -11.27 -10.47
CA LEU A 221 -14.76 -12.14 -9.31
C LEU A 221 -16.07 -12.65 -8.69
N LEU A 222 -17.11 -11.81 -8.62
CA LEU A 222 -18.44 -12.21 -8.13
C LEU A 222 -19.03 -13.29 -9.03
N GLU A 223 -18.98 -13.09 -10.35
CA GLU A 223 -19.51 -14.05 -11.35
C GLU A 223 -18.76 -15.39 -11.30
N GLN A 224 -17.41 -15.36 -11.33
CA GLN A 224 -16.58 -16.57 -11.31
C GLN A 224 -16.77 -17.40 -10.05
N THR A 225 -16.99 -16.75 -8.91
CA THR A 225 -17.14 -17.43 -7.62
C THR A 225 -18.59 -17.75 -7.24
N GLY A 226 -19.56 -17.16 -7.92
CA GLY A 226 -21.00 -17.25 -7.59
C GLY A 226 -21.35 -16.54 -6.29
N GLN A 227 -20.54 -15.53 -5.86
CA GLN A 227 -20.74 -14.81 -4.62
C GLN A 227 -21.44 -13.46 -4.87
N LYS A 228 -21.97 -12.83 -3.79
CA LYS A 228 -22.75 -11.59 -3.86
C LYS A 228 -21.97 -10.35 -3.40
N SER A 229 -20.81 -10.52 -2.78
CA SER A 229 -19.94 -9.44 -2.31
C SER A 229 -18.47 -9.85 -2.36
N LEU A 230 -17.58 -8.86 -2.45
CA LEU A 230 -16.13 -9.08 -2.41
C LEU A 230 -15.69 -9.78 -1.11
N GLU A 231 -16.38 -9.50 0.00
CA GLU A 231 -16.13 -10.17 1.28
C GLU A 231 -16.39 -11.69 1.19
N GLN A 232 -17.49 -12.10 0.54
CA GLN A 232 -17.79 -13.52 0.33
C GLN A 232 -16.80 -14.20 -0.61
N VAL A 233 -16.34 -13.48 -1.67
CA VAL A 233 -15.27 -13.97 -2.55
C VAL A 233 -14.00 -14.20 -1.74
N PHE A 234 -13.57 -13.18 -0.99
CA PHE A 234 -12.39 -13.23 -0.16
C PHE A 234 -12.44 -14.41 0.83
N ASN A 235 -13.53 -14.52 1.60
CA ASN A 235 -13.73 -15.61 2.55
C ASN A 235 -13.69 -16.97 1.88
N LYS A 236 -14.34 -17.13 0.72
CA LYS A 236 -14.35 -18.40 -0.02
C LYS A 236 -12.95 -18.83 -0.48
N LEU A 237 -12.11 -17.87 -0.89
CA LEU A 237 -10.79 -18.16 -1.45
C LEU A 237 -9.68 -18.23 -0.39
N THR A 238 -9.89 -17.64 0.79
CA THR A 238 -8.85 -17.53 1.83
C THR A 238 -9.20 -18.21 3.15
N ALA A 239 -10.47 -18.66 3.34
CA ALA A 239 -10.87 -19.30 4.57
C ALA A 239 -10.27 -20.70 4.69
N THR A 240 -9.41 -20.87 5.67
CA THR A 240 -8.82 -22.17 6.05
C THR A 240 -9.67 -22.92 7.06
N GLU A 241 -10.62 -22.24 7.72
CA GLU A 241 -11.47 -22.84 8.77
C GLU A 241 -12.87 -22.22 8.81
N ASN A 242 -13.84 -22.99 9.27
CA ASN A 242 -15.22 -22.54 9.47
C ASN A 242 -15.29 -21.60 10.69
N LEU A 243 -15.14 -20.29 10.47
CA LEU A 243 -15.18 -19.24 11.50
C LEU A 243 -16.49 -19.27 12.31
N LEU A 244 -17.63 -19.65 11.68
CA LEU A 244 -18.93 -19.78 12.35
C LEU A 244 -18.89 -20.91 13.40
N ALA A 245 -18.35 -22.07 13.04
CA ALA A 245 -18.25 -23.20 13.97
C ALA A 245 -17.35 -22.85 15.17
N ARG A 246 -16.22 -22.16 14.96
CA ARG A 246 -15.34 -21.69 16.05
C ARG A 246 -16.03 -20.66 16.94
N ALA A 247 -16.75 -19.69 16.36
CA ALA A 247 -17.49 -18.69 17.13
C ALA A 247 -18.59 -19.32 17.98
N GLU A 248 -19.33 -20.32 17.45
CA GLU A 248 -20.34 -21.06 18.18
C GLU A 248 -19.75 -21.93 19.30
N GLU A 249 -18.59 -22.55 19.05
CA GLU A 249 -17.87 -23.31 20.07
C GLU A 249 -17.42 -22.40 21.23
N PHE A 250 -16.82 -21.26 20.90
CA PHE A 250 -16.40 -20.25 21.90
C PHE A 250 -17.62 -19.73 22.69
N ALA A 251 -18.73 -19.40 22.00
CA ALA A 251 -19.95 -18.91 22.64
C ALA A 251 -20.57 -19.96 23.57
N ARG A 252 -20.44 -21.27 23.27
CA ARG A 252 -20.83 -22.35 24.14
C ARG A 252 -19.95 -22.45 25.39
N ALA A 253 -18.63 -22.33 25.22
CA ALA A 253 -17.67 -22.35 26.32
C ALA A 253 -17.86 -21.20 27.33
N LEU A 254 -18.41 -20.05 26.90
CA LEU A 254 -18.72 -18.93 27.79
C LEU A 254 -19.98 -19.15 28.63
N ARG A 255 -20.81 -20.20 28.35
CA ARG A 255 -22.05 -20.51 29.07
C ARG A 255 -21.87 -21.64 30.09
N SER A 256 -20.71 -22.29 30.05
CA SER A 256 -20.31 -23.35 31.00
C SER A 256 -19.52 -22.73 32.18
#